data_d5a9689284c2edb248cf980392cdba06
#
_entry.id   d5a9689284c2edb248cf980392cdba06
#
_cell.length_a   1.000
_cell.length_b   1.000
_cell.length_c   1.000
_cell.angle_alpha   90.00
_cell.angle_beta   90.00
_cell.angle_gamma   90.00
#
_symmetry.space_group_name_H-M   'P 1'
#
loop_
_entity.id
_entity.type
_entity.pdbx_description
1 polymer ?
#
loop_
_entity_poly.entity_id
_entity_poly.type
_entity_poly.pdbx_seq_one_letter_code
_entity_poly.pdbx_strand_id
1 'polypeptide(L)'
;MKIHIPHGVNVVMGHTRMTTQGNAQFNQNNHPFLGHVDSGAFALAHNGVLWNDKELRITENLPLTSVETDSYVAVQLLEKNKTLDFDSLQAMAEKVEGSFVFTVLDKDDAIWFVVGDNPLCIMFYDGYLLYASTQEILCKTIKKLKLNTPSDILEPKEGEILKIDRAGHITTGSFMPKSSYEHWWRRYPYYRDYYEDTTANYDDLFSVAKAFGITADEIQVLLDYGCSEEEIEEMLYDPTLLHEMTGELLYAY
;
A
#
# COMPACT_ATOMS: atom_id res chain seq x y z
N MET A 1 15.43 -17.28 -8.96
CA MET A 1 15.34 -16.40 -10.14
C MET A 1 16.54 -15.47 -10.14
N LYS A 2 17.26 -15.31 -11.26
CA LYS A 2 18.32 -14.28 -11.38
C LYS A 2 17.74 -13.13 -12.16
N ILE A 3 17.68 -11.95 -11.56
CA ILE A 3 17.26 -10.72 -12.22
C ILE A 3 18.53 -10.13 -12.86
N HIS A 4 18.46 -9.84 -14.15
CA HIS A 4 19.52 -9.15 -14.86
C HIS A 4 19.16 -7.68 -14.98
N ILE A 5 19.95 -6.82 -14.34
CA ILE A 5 19.80 -5.36 -14.44
C ILE A 5 20.75 -4.89 -15.53
N PRO A 6 20.27 -4.25 -16.61
CA PRO A 6 21.14 -3.73 -17.67
C PRO A 6 22.11 -2.66 -17.14
N HIS A 7 23.27 -2.54 -17.78
CA HIS A 7 24.21 -1.46 -17.47
C HIS A 7 23.57 -0.09 -17.79
N GLY A 8 23.80 0.89 -16.92
CA GLY A 8 23.31 2.28 -17.09
C GLY A 8 21.91 2.51 -16.56
N VAL A 9 21.28 1.53 -15.94
CA VAL A 9 20.02 1.73 -15.19
C VAL A 9 20.32 2.48 -13.89
N ASN A 10 19.62 3.59 -13.65
CA ASN A 10 19.82 4.40 -12.46
C ASN A 10 18.82 4.06 -11.35
N VAL A 11 17.61 3.63 -11.72
CA VAL A 11 16.54 3.31 -10.77
C VAL A 11 15.96 1.94 -11.09
N VAL A 12 15.71 1.17 -10.04
CA VAL A 12 15.04 -0.13 -10.13
C VAL A 12 13.93 -0.15 -9.11
N MET A 13 12.71 -0.37 -9.58
CA MET A 13 11.54 -0.60 -8.75
C MET A 13 11.20 -2.10 -8.78
N GLY A 14 11.05 -2.71 -7.63
CA GLY A 14 10.63 -4.09 -7.49
C GLY A 14 9.41 -4.20 -6.57
N HIS A 15 8.59 -5.22 -6.79
CA HIS A 15 7.43 -5.51 -5.96
C HIS A 15 7.31 -7.02 -5.72
N THR A 16 7.06 -7.40 -4.48
CA THR A 16 6.64 -8.76 -4.11
C THR A 16 5.16 -8.73 -3.79
N ARG A 17 4.36 -9.43 -4.57
CA ARG A 17 2.91 -9.40 -4.43
C ARG A 17 2.44 -10.49 -3.48
N MET A 18 1.64 -10.09 -2.48
CA MET A 18 0.68 -10.96 -1.84
C MET A 18 -0.68 -10.74 -2.54
N THR A 19 -1.33 -11.81 -3.01
CA THR A 19 -2.52 -11.68 -3.85
C THR A 19 -3.75 -11.45 -2.98
N THR A 20 -4.25 -10.24 -2.97
CA THR A 20 -5.51 -9.87 -2.30
C THR A 20 -6.68 -9.80 -3.28
N GLN A 21 -6.46 -9.28 -4.51
CA GLN A 21 -7.46 -9.21 -5.58
C GLN A 21 -6.83 -9.58 -6.92
N GLY A 22 -7.64 -10.19 -7.81
CA GLY A 22 -7.24 -10.58 -9.16
C GLY A 22 -6.36 -11.84 -9.21
N ASN A 23 -6.42 -12.57 -10.32
CA ASN A 23 -5.64 -13.80 -10.48
C ASN A 23 -4.16 -13.49 -10.77
N ALA A 24 -3.26 -13.93 -9.87
CA ALA A 24 -1.81 -13.74 -9.98
C ALA A 24 -1.19 -14.43 -11.21
N GLN A 25 -1.86 -15.41 -11.83
CA GLN A 25 -1.39 -16.07 -13.04
C GLN A 25 -1.46 -15.15 -14.27
N PHE A 26 -2.33 -14.13 -14.23
CA PHE A 26 -2.40 -13.14 -15.28
C PHE A 26 -1.39 -12.02 -15.01
N ASN A 27 -0.38 -11.94 -15.87
CA ASN A 27 0.71 -10.98 -15.69
C ASN A 27 0.24 -9.52 -15.61
N GLN A 28 -0.88 -9.20 -16.25
CA GLN A 28 -1.53 -7.88 -16.19
C GLN A 28 -2.00 -7.47 -14.79
N ASN A 29 -2.18 -8.44 -13.89
CA ASN A 29 -2.58 -8.20 -12.51
C ASN A 29 -1.38 -8.02 -11.55
N ASN A 30 -0.14 -8.06 -12.07
CA ASN A 30 1.06 -7.98 -11.26
C ASN A 30 1.72 -6.60 -11.35
N HIS A 31 2.19 -6.09 -10.23
CA HIS A 31 2.96 -4.86 -10.16
C HIS A 31 4.36 -5.02 -10.79
N PRO A 32 4.95 -3.94 -11.28
CA PRO A 32 4.38 -2.60 -11.42
C PRO A 32 3.43 -2.51 -12.63
N PHE A 33 2.42 -1.64 -12.53
CA PHE A 33 1.53 -1.32 -13.64
C PHE A 33 2.11 -0.19 -14.48
N LEU A 34 2.03 -0.32 -15.80
CA LEU A 34 2.44 0.73 -16.71
C LEU A 34 1.24 1.67 -16.97
N GLY A 35 1.49 2.97 -16.82
CA GLY A 35 0.55 4.04 -17.16
C GLY A 35 1.19 5.09 -18.05
N HIS A 36 0.36 5.99 -18.61
CA HIS A 36 0.79 7.03 -19.54
C HIS A 36 0.13 8.37 -19.21
N VAL A 37 0.95 9.41 -19.21
CA VAL A 37 0.52 10.79 -19.10
C VAL A 37 1.11 11.60 -20.26
N ASP A 38 0.74 12.87 -20.42
CA ASP A 38 1.21 13.69 -21.55
C ASP A 38 2.74 13.81 -21.59
N SER A 39 3.40 13.78 -20.43
CA SER A 39 4.86 13.83 -20.34
C SER A 39 5.56 12.50 -20.69
N GLY A 40 4.87 11.37 -20.73
CA GLY A 40 5.42 10.04 -21.06
C GLY A 40 4.85 8.91 -20.21
N ALA A 41 5.52 7.75 -20.27
CA ALA A 41 5.16 6.59 -19.50
C ALA A 41 5.64 6.70 -18.04
N PHE A 42 4.90 6.05 -17.14
CA PHE A 42 5.30 5.81 -15.77
C PHE A 42 4.97 4.37 -15.35
N ALA A 43 5.60 3.90 -14.31
CA ALA A 43 5.28 2.62 -13.70
C ALA A 43 4.86 2.84 -12.24
N LEU A 44 3.79 2.16 -11.78
CA LEU A 44 3.26 2.29 -10.44
C LEU A 44 3.22 0.93 -9.74
N ALA A 45 3.74 0.88 -8.53
CA ALA A 45 3.57 -0.22 -7.59
C ALA A 45 2.80 0.27 -6.36
N HIS A 46 2.03 -0.61 -5.74
CA HIS A 46 1.21 -0.35 -4.57
C HIS A 46 1.50 -1.38 -3.49
N ASN A 47 1.81 -0.92 -2.30
CA ASN A 47 1.82 -1.70 -1.07
C ASN A 47 0.59 -1.30 -0.26
N GLY A 48 -0.37 -2.21 -0.12
CA GLY A 48 -1.62 -1.98 0.59
C GLY A 48 -2.86 -2.50 -0.14
N VAL A 49 -4.03 -2.04 0.29
CA VAL A 49 -5.35 -2.44 -0.22
C VAL A 49 -6.26 -1.22 -0.36
N LEU A 50 -6.90 -1.05 -1.51
CA LEU A 50 -7.90 0.00 -1.72
C LEU A 50 -9.31 -0.58 -1.63
N TRP A 51 -10.19 0.11 -0.91
CA TRP A 51 -11.56 -0.37 -0.67
C TRP A 51 -12.59 0.20 -1.63
N ASN A 52 -12.31 1.39 -2.17
CA ASN A 52 -13.26 2.12 -3.01
C ASN A 52 -12.96 2.04 -4.51
N ASP A 53 -12.12 1.10 -4.95
CA ASP A 53 -11.72 0.94 -6.35
C ASP A 53 -12.93 0.81 -7.30
N LYS A 54 -13.93 0.01 -6.93
CA LYS A 54 -15.15 -0.19 -7.72
C LYS A 54 -16.00 1.08 -7.80
N GLU A 55 -16.13 1.80 -6.69
CA GLU A 55 -16.84 3.07 -6.65
C GLU A 55 -16.13 4.13 -7.50
N LEU A 56 -14.81 4.25 -7.37
CA LEU A 56 -14.01 5.19 -8.16
C LEU A 56 -14.10 4.91 -9.67
N ARG A 57 -14.12 3.65 -10.08
CA ARG A 57 -14.31 3.31 -11.51
C ARG A 57 -15.60 3.89 -12.08
N ILE A 58 -16.67 3.91 -11.28
CA ILE A 58 -17.98 4.45 -11.67
C ILE A 58 -18.01 5.96 -11.56
N THR A 59 -17.69 6.50 -10.40
CA THR A 59 -17.81 7.94 -10.10
C THR A 59 -16.87 8.80 -10.93
N GLU A 60 -15.68 8.29 -11.19
CA GLU A 60 -14.68 8.95 -12.01
C GLU A 60 -14.83 8.62 -13.52
N ASN A 61 -15.78 7.76 -13.89
CA ASN A 61 -15.98 7.30 -15.26
C ASN A 61 -14.67 6.80 -15.89
N LEU A 62 -13.97 5.91 -15.19
CA LEU A 62 -12.68 5.38 -15.63
C LEU A 62 -12.87 4.35 -16.75
N PRO A 63 -11.91 4.24 -17.68
CA PRO A 63 -12.00 3.28 -18.77
C PRO A 63 -12.12 1.83 -18.29
N LEU A 64 -12.85 1.01 -19.04
CA LEU A 64 -12.88 -0.43 -18.79
C LEU A 64 -11.49 -1.03 -18.94
N THR A 65 -11.15 -1.97 -18.08
CA THR A 65 -9.85 -2.65 -18.06
C THR A 65 -10.00 -4.13 -17.78
N SER A 66 -9.07 -4.92 -18.27
CA SER A 66 -8.92 -6.34 -17.91
C SER A 66 -8.07 -6.56 -16.67
N VAL A 67 -7.51 -5.49 -16.08
CA VAL A 67 -6.77 -5.55 -14.81
C VAL A 67 -7.77 -5.63 -13.66
N GLU A 68 -7.65 -6.68 -12.87
CA GLU A 68 -8.64 -7.05 -11.85
C GLU A 68 -8.29 -6.48 -10.45
N THR A 69 -7.09 -5.92 -10.28
CA THR A 69 -6.63 -5.43 -8.98
C THR A 69 -7.23 -4.06 -8.64
N ASP A 70 -7.41 -3.83 -7.35
CA ASP A 70 -7.78 -2.54 -6.77
C ASP A 70 -6.78 -1.43 -7.13
N SER A 71 -5.51 -1.75 -7.04
CA SER A 71 -4.39 -0.83 -7.26
C SER A 71 -4.41 -0.11 -8.62
N TYR A 72 -4.99 -0.75 -9.66
CA TYR A 72 -4.97 -0.18 -11.01
C TYR A 72 -5.83 1.09 -11.13
N VAL A 73 -6.76 1.32 -10.22
CA VAL A 73 -7.54 2.57 -10.19
C VAL A 73 -6.65 3.80 -10.01
N ALA A 74 -5.56 3.68 -9.24
CA ALA A 74 -4.60 4.78 -9.07
C ALA A 74 -3.91 5.14 -10.39
N VAL A 75 -3.53 4.15 -11.19
CA VAL A 75 -2.98 4.38 -12.55
C VAL A 75 -3.99 5.12 -13.42
N GLN A 76 -5.24 4.65 -13.46
CA GLN A 76 -6.29 5.26 -14.27
C GLN A 76 -6.62 6.70 -13.84
N LEU A 77 -6.55 7.01 -12.56
CA LEU A 77 -6.73 8.38 -12.06
C LEU A 77 -5.61 9.31 -12.52
N LEU A 78 -4.35 8.85 -12.49
CA LEU A 78 -3.21 9.61 -13.01
C LEU A 78 -3.31 9.81 -14.53
N GLU A 79 -3.67 8.77 -15.28
CA GLU A 79 -3.90 8.87 -16.73
C GLU A 79 -5.01 9.86 -17.08
N LYS A 80 -6.08 9.89 -16.28
CA LYS A 80 -7.18 10.85 -16.42
C LYS A 80 -6.73 12.30 -16.20
N ASN A 81 -5.84 12.51 -15.22
CA ASN A 81 -5.24 13.82 -14.92
C ASN A 81 -4.24 14.26 -16.00
N LYS A 82 -3.72 13.32 -16.81
CA LYS A 82 -2.74 13.56 -17.89
C LYS A 82 -1.39 14.11 -17.47
N THR A 83 -1.16 14.34 -16.18
CA THR A 83 0.10 14.82 -15.62
C THR A 83 0.61 13.89 -14.54
N LEU A 84 1.92 13.89 -14.35
CA LEU A 84 2.58 13.25 -13.21
C LEU A 84 3.39 14.32 -12.49
N ASP A 85 2.78 14.92 -11.49
CA ASP A 85 3.29 15.99 -10.66
C ASP A 85 2.68 15.89 -9.25
N PHE A 86 3.06 16.79 -8.34
CA PHE A 86 2.55 16.80 -6.99
C PHE A 86 1.03 16.97 -6.95
N ASP A 87 0.46 17.82 -7.79
CA ASP A 87 -0.98 18.12 -7.81
C ASP A 87 -1.79 16.89 -8.26
N SER A 88 -1.32 16.17 -9.28
CA SER A 88 -1.97 14.97 -9.78
C SER A 88 -1.88 13.79 -8.81
N LEU A 89 -0.72 13.64 -8.14
CA LEU A 89 -0.52 12.62 -7.10
C LEU A 89 -1.36 12.93 -5.86
N GLN A 90 -1.43 14.20 -5.44
CA GLN A 90 -2.31 14.65 -4.37
C GLN A 90 -3.77 14.36 -4.71
N ALA A 91 -4.24 14.77 -5.90
CA ALA A 91 -5.62 14.57 -6.33
C ALA A 91 -5.99 13.07 -6.44
N MET A 92 -5.06 12.21 -6.80
CA MET A 92 -5.23 10.76 -6.79
C MET A 92 -5.29 10.22 -5.36
N ALA A 93 -4.34 10.59 -4.51
CA ALA A 93 -4.24 10.13 -3.14
C ALA A 93 -5.44 10.53 -2.27
N GLU A 94 -5.99 11.75 -2.47
CA GLU A 94 -7.19 12.23 -1.77
C GLU A 94 -8.50 11.57 -2.24
N LYS A 95 -8.48 10.82 -3.34
CA LYS A 95 -9.66 10.07 -3.82
C LYS A 95 -9.70 8.65 -3.35
N VAL A 96 -8.54 7.99 -3.26
CA VAL A 96 -8.47 6.59 -2.85
C VAL A 96 -8.76 6.45 -1.36
N GLU A 97 -9.34 5.32 -1.01
CA GLU A 97 -9.63 4.92 0.37
C GLU A 97 -9.06 3.53 0.60
N GLY A 98 -8.30 3.38 1.66
CA GLY A 98 -7.61 2.14 1.98
C GLY A 98 -6.23 2.39 2.55
N SER A 99 -5.52 1.32 2.85
CA SER A 99 -4.13 1.40 3.25
C SER A 99 -3.23 1.43 2.01
N PHE A 100 -2.25 2.33 1.96
CA PHE A 100 -1.38 2.38 0.78
C PHE A 100 -0.03 3.09 1.00
N VAL A 101 0.96 2.59 0.28
CA VAL A 101 2.09 3.36 -0.22
C VAL A 101 2.19 3.11 -1.73
N PHE A 102 2.08 4.18 -2.53
CA PHE A 102 2.37 4.09 -3.95
C PHE A 102 3.81 4.47 -4.22
N THR A 103 4.49 3.63 -5.00
CA THR A 103 5.78 3.95 -5.58
C THR A 103 5.59 4.16 -7.07
N VAL A 104 5.98 5.32 -7.59
CA VAL A 104 5.87 5.66 -9.01
C VAL A 104 7.25 5.98 -9.57
N LEU A 105 7.60 5.33 -10.68
CA LEU A 105 8.83 5.58 -11.42
C LEU A 105 8.46 6.27 -12.73
N ASP A 106 9.00 7.47 -12.97
CA ASP A 106 8.74 8.23 -14.19
C ASP A 106 9.80 8.00 -15.27
N LYS A 107 9.55 8.54 -16.45
CA LYS A 107 10.45 8.44 -17.62
C LYS A 107 11.81 9.14 -17.45
N ASP A 108 11.93 10.03 -16.49
CA ASP A 108 13.13 10.84 -16.24
C ASP A 108 14.00 10.23 -15.11
N ASP A 109 13.74 8.96 -14.77
CA ASP A 109 14.38 8.24 -13.67
C ASP A 109 14.12 8.90 -12.29
N ALA A 110 13.05 9.67 -12.10
CA ALA A 110 12.64 10.09 -10.78
C ALA A 110 11.69 9.06 -10.16
N ILE A 111 11.91 8.79 -8.88
CA ILE A 111 11.03 7.93 -8.08
C ILE A 111 10.19 8.79 -7.14
N TRP A 112 8.90 8.48 -7.10
CA TRP A 112 7.95 9.16 -6.26
C TRP A 112 7.36 8.19 -5.26
N PHE A 113 7.15 8.65 -4.04
CA PHE A 113 6.46 7.91 -2.99
C PHE A 113 5.26 8.73 -2.53
N VAL A 114 4.08 8.12 -2.51
CA VAL A 114 2.85 8.70 -1.96
C VAL A 114 2.47 7.84 -0.77
N VAL A 115 2.61 8.39 0.43
CA VAL A 115 2.56 7.64 1.67
C VAL A 115 1.22 7.84 2.35
N GLY A 116 0.39 6.81 2.33
CA GLY A 116 -0.78 6.69 3.20
C GLY A 116 -0.39 6.13 4.57
N ASP A 117 -1.20 5.27 5.11
CA ASP A 117 -1.02 4.66 6.43
C ASP A 117 -0.03 3.48 6.48
N ASN A 118 0.40 2.96 5.33
CA ASN A 118 1.40 1.88 5.28
C ASN A 118 2.83 2.41 5.45
N PRO A 119 3.71 1.62 6.06
CA PRO A 119 5.09 2.03 6.31
C PRO A 119 5.93 2.05 5.03
N LEU A 120 6.90 2.96 5.02
CA LEU A 120 7.97 3.07 4.03
C LEU A 120 9.27 3.44 4.73
N CYS A 121 10.35 2.76 4.39
CA CYS A 121 11.69 3.12 4.87
C CYS A 121 12.63 3.33 3.69
N ILE A 122 13.39 4.41 3.72
CA ILE A 122 14.40 4.78 2.73
C ILE A 122 15.73 4.93 3.46
N MET A 123 16.76 4.23 2.99
CA MET A 123 18.10 4.28 3.53
C MET A 123 19.06 4.89 2.51
N PHE A 124 19.78 5.92 2.91
CA PHE A 124 20.71 6.66 2.05
C PHE A 124 22.13 6.15 2.23
N TYR A 125 22.85 6.10 1.12
CA TYR A 125 24.26 5.75 1.03
C TYR A 125 24.99 6.76 0.14
N ASP A 126 26.30 6.73 0.14
CA ASP A 126 27.08 7.53 -0.78
C ASP A 126 26.83 7.06 -2.23
N GLY A 127 26.16 7.89 -3.01
CA GLY A 127 25.84 7.65 -4.41
C GLY A 127 24.63 6.77 -4.73
N TYR A 128 23.89 6.25 -3.74
CA TYR A 128 22.66 5.47 -3.98
C TYR A 128 21.74 5.46 -2.76
N LEU A 129 20.51 5.03 -2.96
CA LEU A 129 19.56 4.75 -1.89
C LEU A 129 18.92 3.37 -2.05
N LEU A 130 18.43 2.82 -0.95
CA LEU A 130 17.59 1.62 -0.91
C LEU A 130 16.27 1.96 -0.23
N TYR A 131 15.18 1.36 -0.68
CA TYR A 131 13.88 1.49 -0.02
C TYR A 131 13.18 0.14 0.10
N ALA A 132 12.36 0.00 1.11
CA ALA A 132 11.44 -1.13 1.29
C ALA A 132 10.22 -0.69 2.11
N SER A 133 9.20 -1.53 2.19
CA SER A 133 8.02 -1.27 3.00
C SER A 133 8.35 -1.12 4.49
N THR A 134 9.37 -1.79 5.02
CA THR A 134 9.76 -1.65 6.44
C THR A 134 11.27 -1.54 6.61
N GLN A 135 11.68 -0.86 7.69
CA GLN A 135 13.09 -0.78 8.11
C GLN A 135 13.68 -2.17 8.36
N GLU A 136 12.90 -3.08 8.92
CA GLU A 136 13.34 -4.44 9.23
C GLU A 136 13.78 -5.20 7.98
N ILE A 137 13.01 -5.10 6.87
CA ILE A 137 13.35 -5.72 5.58
C ILE A 137 14.70 -5.19 5.08
N LEU A 138 14.91 -3.87 5.15
CA LEU A 138 16.19 -3.27 4.76
C LEU A 138 17.33 -3.73 5.66
N CYS A 139 17.15 -3.71 6.98
CA CYS A 139 18.16 -4.18 7.93
C CYS A 139 18.58 -5.64 7.68
N LYS A 140 17.60 -6.54 7.45
CA LYS A 140 17.88 -7.94 7.09
C LYS A 140 18.64 -8.04 5.76
N THR A 141 18.26 -7.22 4.79
CA THR A 141 18.90 -7.19 3.46
C THR A 141 20.34 -6.70 3.53
N ILE A 142 20.58 -5.56 4.22
CA ILE A 142 21.91 -4.98 4.44
C ILE A 142 22.83 -6.01 5.10
N LYS A 143 22.36 -6.66 6.16
CA LYS A 143 23.11 -7.70 6.85
C LYS A 143 23.46 -8.88 5.96
N LYS A 144 22.49 -9.34 5.14
CA LYS A 144 22.68 -10.46 4.20
C LYS A 144 23.67 -10.12 3.08
N LEU A 145 23.60 -8.92 2.54
CA LEU A 145 24.46 -8.43 1.47
C LEU A 145 25.79 -7.86 1.97
N LYS A 146 25.97 -7.75 3.29
CA LYS A 146 27.17 -7.17 3.94
C LYS A 146 27.44 -5.74 3.46
N LEU A 147 26.39 -4.94 3.30
CA LEU A 147 26.51 -3.53 2.97
C LEU A 147 26.96 -2.72 4.20
N ASN A 148 27.51 -1.55 3.96
CA ASN A 148 27.86 -0.61 5.02
C ASN A 148 26.59 -0.09 5.73
N THR A 149 26.80 0.57 6.88
CA THR A 149 25.73 1.30 7.55
C THR A 149 25.26 2.46 6.67
N PRO A 150 23.94 2.71 6.54
CA PRO A 150 23.43 3.87 5.81
C PRO A 150 23.90 5.16 6.46
N SER A 151 24.06 6.20 5.66
CA SER A 151 24.41 7.54 6.14
C SER A 151 23.23 8.24 6.80
N ASP A 152 22.00 7.92 6.34
CA ASP A 152 20.75 8.46 6.89
C ASP A 152 19.60 7.50 6.62
N ILE A 153 18.52 7.62 7.41
CA ILE A 153 17.29 6.83 7.31
C ILE A 153 16.11 7.79 7.35
N LEU A 154 15.22 7.65 6.37
CA LEU A 154 13.99 8.41 6.29
C LEU A 154 12.80 7.45 6.32
N GLU A 155 11.89 7.68 7.24
CA GLU A 155 10.58 7.02 7.33
C GLU A 155 9.51 8.11 7.14
N PRO A 156 9.00 8.26 5.90
CA PRO A 156 7.99 9.26 5.60
C PRO A 156 6.70 8.99 6.35
N LYS A 157 5.98 10.05 6.68
CA LYS A 157 4.71 9.98 7.40
C LYS A 157 3.53 9.93 6.45
N GLU A 158 2.42 9.47 6.97
CA GLU A 158 1.12 9.54 6.30
C GLU A 158 0.82 10.98 5.83
N GLY A 159 0.30 11.10 4.60
CA GLY A 159 0.02 12.38 3.96
C GLY A 159 1.20 13.01 3.23
N GLU A 160 2.37 12.39 3.24
CA GLU A 160 3.55 12.90 2.53
C GLU A 160 3.66 12.36 1.10
N ILE A 161 4.10 13.24 0.19
CA ILE A 161 4.50 12.88 -1.17
C ILE A 161 5.98 13.26 -1.31
N LEU A 162 6.83 12.29 -1.65
CA LEU A 162 8.24 12.52 -1.90
C LEU A 162 8.55 12.29 -3.36
N LYS A 163 9.37 13.17 -3.94
CA LYS A 163 10.03 12.93 -5.22
C LYS A 163 11.53 12.90 -5.00
N ILE A 164 12.18 11.85 -5.47
CA ILE A 164 13.64 11.75 -5.50
C ILE A 164 14.04 11.71 -6.98
N ASP A 165 14.71 12.75 -7.42
CA ASP A 165 15.16 12.86 -8.81
C ASP A 165 16.40 11.98 -9.08
N ARG A 166 16.78 11.87 -10.34
CA ARG A 166 17.95 11.10 -10.77
C ARG A 166 19.27 11.54 -10.11
N ALA A 167 19.36 12.78 -9.64
CA ALA A 167 20.54 13.30 -8.93
C ALA A 167 20.48 13.04 -7.42
N GLY A 168 19.37 12.49 -6.93
CA GLY A 168 19.12 12.22 -5.50
C GLY A 168 18.55 13.41 -4.73
N HIS A 169 18.13 14.48 -5.41
CA HIS A 169 17.47 15.61 -4.72
C HIS A 169 16.07 15.22 -4.32
N ILE A 170 15.72 15.50 -3.08
CA ILE A 170 14.40 15.22 -2.52
C ILE A 170 13.56 16.49 -2.56
N THR A 171 12.38 16.38 -3.13
CA THR A 171 11.32 17.41 -3.06
C THR A 171 10.11 16.78 -2.40
N THR A 172 9.39 17.54 -1.59
CA THR A 172 8.25 17.04 -0.82
C THR A 172 6.98 17.81 -1.15
N GLY A 173 5.88 17.11 -1.11
CA GLY A 173 4.51 17.62 -1.14
C GLY A 173 3.69 16.92 -0.09
N SER A 174 2.42 17.25 0.00
CA SER A 174 1.51 16.63 0.97
C SER A 174 0.11 16.48 0.38
N PHE A 175 -0.68 15.61 0.99
CA PHE A 175 -2.10 15.45 0.72
C PHE A 175 -2.85 15.21 2.02
N MET A 176 -4.17 15.35 2.00
CA MET A 176 -5.02 15.04 3.15
C MET A 176 -5.56 13.62 2.98
N PRO A 177 -5.01 12.61 3.69
CA PRO A 177 -5.50 11.26 3.59
C PRO A 177 -6.95 11.21 4.09
N LYS A 178 -7.79 10.44 3.40
CA LYS A 178 -9.10 10.11 3.94
C LYS A 178 -8.87 9.11 5.06
N SER A 179 -9.19 9.52 6.27
CA SER A 179 -9.08 8.66 7.44
C SER A 179 -9.90 7.39 7.23
N SER A 180 -9.24 6.23 7.28
CA SER A 180 -9.87 4.92 7.30
C SER A 180 -10.90 4.83 8.42
N TYR A 181 -10.61 5.47 9.54
CA TYR A 181 -11.47 5.59 10.72
C TYR A 181 -12.83 6.26 10.43
N GLU A 182 -12.87 7.39 9.69
CA GLU A 182 -14.13 8.06 9.34
C GLU A 182 -15.01 7.21 8.41
N HIS A 183 -14.38 6.46 7.50
CA HIS A 183 -15.15 5.59 6.58
C HIS A 183 -15.79 4.42 7.32
N TRP A 184 -15.07 3.82 8.26
CA TRP A 184 -15.58 2.73 9.10
C TRP A 184 -16.76 3.17 9.94
N TRP A 185 -16.67 4.32 10.64
CA TRP A 185 -17.75 4.90 11.46
C TRP A 185 -19.00 5.29 10.64
N ARG A 186 -18.84 5.74 9.40
CA ARG A 186 -19.99 6.02 8.51
C ARG A 186 -20.73 4.75 8.09
N ARG A 187 -20.01 3.65 7.92
CA ARG A 187 -20.57 2.37 7.46
C ARG A 187 -21.21 1.56 8.59
N TYR A 188 -20.70 1.74 9.80
CA TYR A 188 -21.14 1.01 10.99
C TYR A 188 -21.40 1.97 12.19
N PRO A 189 -22.42 2.84 12.14
CA PRO A 189 -22.66 3.84 13.18
C PRO A 189 -22.99 3.26 14.55
N TYR A 190 -23.34 1.94 14.61
CA TYR A 190 -23.70 1.26 15.85
C TYR A 190 -22.48 0.98 16.76
N TYR A 191 -21.28 0.96 16.21
CA TYR A 191 -20.06 0.67 16.97
C TYR A 191 -19.35 1.92 17.51
N ARG A 192 -19.77 3.12 17.10
CA ARG A 192 -19.13 4.38 17.53
C ARG A 192 -19.07 4.56 19.05
N ASP A 193 -20.11 4.13 19.76
CA ASP A 193 -20.22 4.35 21.21
C ASP A 193 -19.42 3.33 22.05
N TYR A 194 -18.94 2.24 21.40
CA TYR A 194 -18.19 1.17 22.09
C TYR A 194 -16.66 1.41 22.11
N TYR A 195 -16.14 2.18 21.14
CA TYR A 195 -14.69 2.31 20.89
C TYR A 195 -14.06 3.65 21.31
N GLU A 196 -14.84 4.60 21.84
CA GLU A 196 -14.24 5.86 22.33
C GLU A 196 -13.25 5.68 23.50
N ASP A 197 -13.13 4.47 24.07
CA ASP A 197 -12.32 4.21 25.27
C ASP A 197 -11.05 3.36 25.05
N THR A 198 -10.78 2.92 23.83
CA THR A 198 -9.56 2.12 23.54
C THR A 198 -8.68 2.76 22.49
N THR A 199 -7.50 3.19 22.90
CA THR A 199 -6.45 3.84 22.07
C THR A 199 -5.63 2.87 21.22
N ALA A 200 -6.12 1.67 20.93
CA ALA A 200 -5.44 0.71 20.06
C ALA A 200 -5.85 0.96 18.60
N ASN A 201 -4.87 1.15 17.73
CA ASN A 201 -5.07 1.43 16.31
C ASN A 201 -5.14 0.11 15.54
N TYR A 202 -6.33 -0.50 15.44
CA TYR A 202 -6.54 -1.78 14.73
C TYR A 202 -6.92 -1.61 13.25
N ASP A 203 -6.84 -0.40 12.71
CA ASP A 203 -7.30 -0.08 11.35
C ASP A 203 -6.60 -0.89 10.27
N ASP A 204 -5.29 -1.15 10.45
CA ASP A 204 -4.48 -1.94 9.52
C ASP A 204 -4.91 -3.39 9.53
N LEU A 205 -5.12 -3.98 10.71
CA LEU A 205 -5.54 -5.36 10.87
C LEU A 205 -6.89 -5.63 10.18
N PHE A 206 -7.90 -4.78 10.41
CA PHE A 206 -9.21 -4.91 9.77
C PHE A 206 -9.14 -4.75 8.24
N SER A 207 -8.27 -3.87 7.76
CA SER A 207 -8.04 -3.65 6.32
C SER A 207 -7.48 -4.88 5.64
N VAL A 208 -6.45 -5.46 6.25
CA VAL A 208 -5.78 -6.66 5.75
C VAL A 208 -6.73 -7.85 5.83
N ALA A 209 -7.40 -8.06 6.97
CA ALA A 209 -8.36 -9.15 7.19
C ALA A 209 -9.46 -9.18 6.12
N LYS A 210 -10.02 -8.02 5.78
CA LYS A 210 -11.04 -7.89 4.73
C LYS A 210 -10.53 -8.33 3.36
N ALA A 211 -9.27 -8.09 3.05
CA ALA A 211 -8.67 -8.53 1.79
C ALA A 211 -8.57 -10.06 1.69
N PHE A 212 -8.49 -10.75 2.82
CA PHE A 212 -8.55 -12.21 2.91
C PHE A 212 -9.98 -12.77 3.02
N GLY A 213 -11.00 -11.90 2.94
CA GLY A 213 -12.40 -12.29 3.06
C GLY A 213 -12.87 -12.49 4.50
N ILE A 214 -12.05 -12.10 5.48
CA ILE A 214 -12.36 -12.15 6.90
C ILE A 214 -13.19 -10.92 7.26
N THR A 215 -14.23 -11.13 8.04
CA THR A 215 -15.12 -10.06 8.48
C THR A 215 -14.59 -9.33 9.71
N ALA A 216 -15.05 -8.10 9.93
CA ALA A 216 -14.70 -7.36 11.14
C ALA A 216 -15.16 -8.08 12.41
N ASP A 217 -16.30 -8.77 12.36
CA ASP A 217 -16.84 -9.53 13.49
C ASP A 217 -15.94 -10.70 13.87
N GLU A 218 -15.35 -11.39 12.89
CA GLU A 218 -14.41 -12.47 13.13
C GLU A 218 -13.12 -11.98 13.80
N ILE A 219 -12.59 -10.84 13.34
CA ILE A 219 -11.42 -10.22 13.99
C ILE A 219 -11.75 -9.78 15.41
N GLN A 220 -12.91 -9.16 15.60
CA GLN A 220 -13.33 -8.72 16.93
C GLN A 220 -13.45 -9.88 17.93
N VAL A 221 -14.02 -10.99 17.50
CA VAL A 221 -14.13 -12.21 18.34
C VAL A 221 -12.75 -12.70 18.78
N LEU A 222 -11.73 -12.66 17.92
CA LEU A 222 -10.37 -13.05 18.26
C LEU A 222 -9.73 -12.07 19.25
N LEU A 223 -9.94 -10.75 19.05
CA LEU A 223 -9.48 -9.73 19.98
C LEU A 223 -10.15 -9.87 21.35
N ASP A 224 -11.46 -10.11 21.41
CA ASP A 224 -12.22 -10.34 22.64
C ASP A 224 -11.80 -11.63 23.35
N TYR A 225 -11.35 -12.63 22.60
CA TYR A 225 -10.78 -13.87 23.14
C TYR A 225 -9.37 -13.66 23.72
N GLY A 226 -8.73 -12.52 23.40
CA GLY A 226 -7.42 -12.12 23.92
C GLY A 226 -6.25 -12.39 23.00
N CYS A 227 -6.51 -12.67 21.71
CA CYS A 227 -5.46 -12.75 20.71
C CYS A 227 -4.85 -11.34 20.50
N SER A 228 -3.54 -11.28 20.37
CA SER A 228 -2.84 -10.04 19.98
C SER A 228 -3.00 -9.79 18.48
N GLU A 229 -2.78 -8.53 18.07
CA GLU A 229 -2.78 -8.13 16.67
C GLU A 229 -1.80 -8.97 15.82
N GLU A 230 -0.59 -9.18 16.33
CA GLU A 230 0.45 -10.00 15.67
C GLU A 230 0.00 -11.45 15.46
N GLU A 231 -0.67 -12.04 16.47
CA GLU A 231 -1.22 -13.40 16.37
C GLU A 231 -2.34 -13.50 15.33
N ILE A 232 -3.20 -12.49 15.27
CA ILE A 232 -4.28 -12.42 14.27
C ILE A 232 -3.71 -12.20 12.86
N GLU A 233 -2.71 -11.34 12.70
CA GLU A 233 -2.01 -11.17 11.43
C GLU A 233 -1.38 -12.49 10.94
N GLU A 234 -0.77 -13.27 11.82
CA GLU A 234 -0.25 -14.59 11.47
C GLU A 234 -1.38 -15.54 11.01
N MET A 235 -2.55 -15.48 11.67
CA MET A 235 -3.71 -16.31 11.29
C MET A 235 -4.30 -15.91 9.93
N LEU A 236 -4.16 -14.67 9.48
CA LEU A 236 -4.63 -14.23 8.16
C LEU A 236 -3.94 -14.98 7.01
N TYR A 237 -2.78 -15.57 7.22
CA TYR A 237 -2.10 -16.42 6.23
C TYR A 237 -2.75 -17.79 6.05
N ASP A 238 -3.62 -18.22 6.99
CA ASP A 238 -4.46 -19.40 6.86
C ASP A 238 -5.93 -19.05 7.15
N PRO A 239 -6.64 -18.42 6.20
CA PRO A 239 -8.03 -18.00 6.37
C PRO A 239 -8.98 -19.14 6.75
N THR A 240 -8.65 -20.38 6.36
CA THR A 240 -9.47 -21.56 6.70
C THR A 240 -9.42 -21.84 8.20
N LEU A 241 -8.22 -21.82 8.76
CA LEU A 241 -8.01 -21.99 10.20
C LEU A 241 -8.70 -20.87 10.99
N LEU A 242 -8.59 -19.62 10.49
CA LEU A 242 -9.20 -18.47 11.13
C LEU A 242 -10.74 -18.58 11.15
N HIS A 243 -11.36 -18.98 10.05
CA HIS A 243 -12.81 -19.21 9.97
C HIS A 243 -13.27 -20.37 10.88
N GLU A 244 -12.49 -21.44 10.99
CA GLU A 244 -12.79 -22.55 11.92
C GLU A 244 -12.76 -22.06 13.37
N MET A 245 -11.70 -21.34 13.77
CA MET A 245 -11.55 -20.80 15.13
C MET A 245 -12.66 -19.80 15.48
N THR A 246 -12.95 -18.85 14.60
CA THR A 246 -13.99 -17.85 14.84
C THR A 246 -15.38 -18.48 14.82
N GLY A 247 -15.62 -19.48 13.96
CA GLY A 247 -16.86 -20.25 13.95
C GLY A 247 -17.10 -20.98 15.27
N GLU A 248 -16.09 -21.64 15.83
CA GLU A 248 -16.19 -22.27 17.14
C GLU A 248 -16.47 -21.26 18.27
N LEU A 249 -15.85 -20.09 18.24
CA LEU A 249 -16.03 -19.03 19.24
C LEU A 249 -17.39 -18.34 19.14
N LEU A 250 -17.89 -18.08 17.92
CA LEU A 250 -19.21 -17.47 17.70
C LEU A 250 -20.39 -18.36 18.11
N TYR A 251 -20.23 -19.68 18.13
CA TYR A 251 -21.25 -20.63 18.57
C TYR A 251 -21.09 -21.07 20.04
N ALA A 252 -20.05 -20.60 20.74
CA ALA A 252 -19.80 -20.93 22.14
C ALA A 252 -20.51 -19.99 23.13
N TYR A 253 -21.17 -18.97 22.63
CA TYR A 253 -22.01 -18.03 23.37
C TYR A 253 -23.43 -18.01 22.76
#